data_3c7be82ec1163448e13da000c8a39726
#
_entry.id   3c7be82ec1163448e13da000c8a39726
#
_cell.length_a   1.000
_cell.length_b   1.000
_cell.length_c   1.000
_cell.angle_alpha   90.00
_cell.angle_beta   90.00
_cell.angle_gamma   90.00
#
_symmetry.space_group_name_H-M   'P 1'
#
loop_
_entity.id
_entity.type
_entity.pdbx_description
1 polymer ?
#
loop_
_entity_poly.entity_id
_entity_poly.type
_entity_poly.pdbx_seq_one_letter_code
_entity_poly.pdbx_strand_id
1 'polypeptide(L)'
;WVEIVTAAFQSGIYNRQTEITIFNERLNLHTKNPPAFHTKYPLILLSSQRSQLDPQLERLILADVMSRSDGIYYLYSSLLSEMPAISDRKFYYWLETQKILARFPTWFRHADSFILDILAQRNAEGLWSFSKRVPRQPYSPLPISESWRKKANKSIDCSVLVLQLLSQYFQQAGKSAEA
;
A
#
# COMPACT_ATOMS: atom_id res chain seq x y z
N TRP A 1 -14.75 9.70 -3.89
CA TRP A 1 -14.42 8.27 -3.74
C TRP A 1 -15.03 7.63 -2.49
N VAL A 2 -15.09 8.32 -1.38
CA VAL A 2 -15.68 7.77 -0.13
C VAL A 2 -17.10 7.25 -0.39
N GLU A 3 -17.99 8.05 -0.95
CA GLU A 3 -19.37 7.65 -1.25
C GLU A 3 -19.46 6.45 -2.22
N ILE A 4 -18.60 6.44 -3.26
CA ILE A 4 -18.56 5.36 -4.25
C ILE A 4 -18.21 4.03 -3.58
N VAL A 5 -17.17 4.05 -2.75
CA VAL A 5 -16.69 2.84 -2.06
C VAL A 5 -17.65 2.41 -0.95
N THR A 6 -18.25 3.36 -0.23
CA THR A 6 -19.32 3.06 0.75
C THR A 6 -20.46 2.27 0.11
N ALA A 7 -20.95 2.73 -1.03
CA ALA A 7 -21.99 2.02 -1.77
C ALA A 7 -21.52 0.64 -2.27
N ALA A 8 -20.29 0.55 -2.79
CA ALA A 8 -19.74 -0.70 -3.30
C ALA A 8 -19.56 -1.79 -2.22
N PHE A 9 -19.41 -1.40 -0.94
CA PHE A 9 -19.29 -2.30 0.21
C PHE A 9 -20.57 -2.39 1.07
N GLN A 10 -21.69 -1.87 0.63
CA GLN A 10 -22.93 -1.83 1.43
C GLN A 10 -23.39 -3.20 1.95
N SER A 11 -23.13 -4.29 1.20
CA SER A 11 -23.41 -5.66 1.63
C SER A 11 -22.32 -6.30 2.50
N GLY A 12 -21.26 -5.58 2.83
CA GLY A 12 -20.07 -6.12 3.51
C GLY A 12 -19.07 -6.82 2.56
N ILE A 13 -19.40 -6.97 1.29
CA ILE A 13 -18.55 -7.56 0.25
C ILE A 13 -18.47 -6.57 -0.91
N TYR A 14 -17.27 -6.42 -1.49
CA TYR A 14 -17.07 -5.54 -2.64
C TYR A 14 -17.91 -5.94 -3.84
N ASN A 15 -18.64 -4.96 -4.36
CA ASN A 15 -19.45 -5.11 -5.58
C ASN A 15 -18.98 -4.16 -6.68
N ARG A 16 -18.28 -4.69 -7.67
CA ARG A 16 -17.75 -3.91 -8.80
C ARG A 16 -18.83 -3.23 -9.62
N GLN A 17 -19.97 -3.88 -9.83
CA GLN A 17 -21.05 -3.29 -10.63
C GLN A 17 -21.67 -2.08 -9.94
N THR A 18 -21.87 -2.16 -8.63
CA THR A 18 -22.33 -1.02 -7.83
C THR A 18 -21.33 0.13 -7.90
N GLU A 19 -20.02 -0.15 -7.77
CA GLU A 19 -18.97 0.87 -7.92
C GLU A 19 -19.06 1.59 -9.27
N ILE A 20 -19.20 0.85 -10.38
CA ILE A 20 -19.32 1.43 -11.73
C ILE A 20 -20.55 2.33 -11.84
N THR A 21 -21.70 1.86 -11.34
CA THR A 21 -22.95 2.60 -11.38
C THR A 21 -22.82 3.92 -10.63
N ILE A 22 -22.41 3.89 -9.36
CA ILE A 22 -22.29 5.06 -8.51
C ILE A 22 -21.19 6.01 -9.03
N PHE A 23 -20.06 5.47 -9.53
CA PHE A 23 -19.01 6.28 -10.15
C PHE A 23 -19.55 7.11 -11.33
N ASN A 24 -20.30 6.47 -12.23
CA ASN A 24 -20.90 7.13 -13.40
C ASN A 24 -21.94 8.18 -12.98
N GLU A 25 -22.81 7.86 -12.04
CA GLU A 25 -23.84 8.78 -11.54
C GLU A 25 -23.20 10.02 -10.89
N ARG A 26 -22.22 9.83 -9.99
CA ARG A 26 -21.59 10.93 -9.24
C ARG A 26 -20.76 11.86 -10.11
N LEU A 27 -20.14 11.32 -11.16
CA LEU A 27 -19.29 12.11 -12.05
C LEU A 27 -19.98 12.51 -13.36
N ASN A 28 -21.26 12.16 -13.52
CA ASN A 28 -22.03 12.36 -14.76
C ASN A 28 -21.30 11.82 -16.00
N LEU A 29 -20.81 10.58 -15.89
CA LEU A 29 -20.05 9.87 -16.92
C LEU A 29 -20.79 8.63 -17.42
N HIS A 30 -20.37 8.10 -18.57
CA HIS A 30 -20.90 6.87 -19.17
C HIS A 30 -19.77 5.90 -19.52
N THR A 31 -18.84 5.68 -18.58
CA THR A 31 -17.72 4.76 -18.81
C THR A 31 -18.09 3.33 -18.42
N LYS A 32 -17.73 2.36 -19.29
CA LYS A 32 -17.92 0.94 -18.99
C LYS A 32 -16.95 0.41 -17.95
N ASN A 33 -15.73 0.97 -17.91
CA ASN A 33 -14.65 0.51 -17.05
C ASN A 33 -13.95 1.70 -16.36
N PRO A 34 -14.58 2.34 -15.37
CA PRO A 34 -13.87 3.32 -14.56
C PRO A 34 -12.74 2.64 -13.76
N PRO A 35 -11.75 3.40 -13.29
CA PRO A 35 -10.74 2.86 -12.39
C PRO A 35 -11.43 2.25 -11.15
N ALA A 36 -11.02 1.04 -10.76
CA ALA A 36 -11.51 0.42 -9.55
C ALA A 36 -10.85 1.03 -8.30
N PHE A 37 -11.54 1.01 -7.15
CA PHE A 37 -11.03 1.58 -5.90
C PHE A 37 -9.66 1.00 -5.50
N HIS A 38 -9.42 -0.26 -5.79
CA HIS A 38 -8.18 -0.98 -5.53
C HIS A 38 -7.08 -0.74 -6.59
N THR A 39 -7.14 0.36 -7.33
CA THR A 39 -6.05 0.81 -8.19
C THR A 39 -5.31 1.99 -7.55
N LYS A 40 -4.10 2.28 -8.02
CA LYS A 40 -3.17 3.25 -7.41
C LYS A 40 -3.82 4.57 -7.02
N TYR A 41 -4.45 5.26 -7.97
CA TYR A 41 -4.93 6.63 -7.74
C TYR A 41 -6.16 6.70 -6.82
N PRO A 42 -7.19 5.86 -6.99
CA PRO A 42 -8.29 5.76 -6.03
C PRO A 42 -7.83 5.47 -4.60
N LEU A 43 -6.88 4.54 -4.40
CA LEU A 43 -6.33 4.26 -3.06
C LEU A 43 -5.60 5.46 -2.45
N ILE A 44 -4.82 6.20 -3.25
CA ILE A 44 -4.19 7.43 -2.77
C ILE A 44 -5.24 8.45 -2.34
N LEU A 45 -6.31 8.65 -3.13
CA LEU A 45 -7.39 9.57 -2.81
C LEU A 45 -8.16 9.12 -1.55
N LEU A 46 -8.52 7.85 -1.45
CA LEU A 46 -9.17 7.28 -0.26
C LEU A 46 -8.28 7.45 0.99
N SER A 47 -7.00 7.15 0.88
CA SER A 47 -6.06 7.31 2.00
C SER A 47 -5.89 8.76 2.45
N SER A 48 -6.06 9.73 1.54
CA SER A 48 -6.05 11.16 1.88
C SER A 48 -7.36 11.63 2.55
N GLN A 49 -8.46 10.93 2.30
CA GLN A 49 -9.78 11.20 2.86
C GLN A 49 -10.15 10.25 4.01
N ARG A 50 -9.17 9.56 4.60
CA ARG A 50 -9.37 8.52 5.61
C ARG A 50 -10.22 8.95 6.82
N SER A 51 -10.17 10.24 7.20
CA SER A 51 -11.00 10.78 8.29
C SER A 51 -12.50 10.78 8.00
N GLN A 52 -12.89 10.60 6.75
CA GLN A 52 -14.28 10.50 6.30
C GLN A 52 -14.75 9.04 6.16
N LEU A 53 -13.85 8.07 6.30
CA LEU A 53 -14.17 6.65 6.22
C LEU A 53 -14.69 6.16 7.57
N ASP A 54 -15.78 5.42 7.53
CA ASP A 54 -16.20 4.62 8.67
C ASP A 54 -15.15 3.55 8.97
N PRO A 55 -14.80 3.29 10.26
CA PRO A 55 -13.78 2.31 10.62
C PRO A 55 -14.09 0.87 10.15
N GLN A 56 -15.37 0.51 10.00
CA GLN A 56 -15.75 -0.80 9.46
C GLN A 56 -15.49 -0.85 7.96
N LEU A 57 -15.85 0.21 7.23
CA LEU A 57 -15.57 0.33 5.80
C LEU A 57 -14.06 0.28 5.53
N GLU A 58 -13.25 0.99 6.33
CA GLU A 58 -11.80 0.95 6.21
C GLU A 58 -11.25 -0.48 6.34
N ARG A 59 -11.74 -1.25 7.33
CA ARG A 59 -11.36 -2.66 7.50
C ARG A 59 -11.74 -3.50 6.29
N LEU A 60 -12.91 -3.31 5.70
CA LEU A 60 -13.36 -4.02 4.50
C LEU A 60 -12.49 -3.69 3.29
N ILE A 61 -12.15 -2.41 3.09
CA ILE A 61 -11.24 -1.95 2.05
C ILE A 61 -9.87 -2.64 2.18
N LEU A 62 -9.29 -2.61 3.36
CA LEU A 62 -7.97 -3.20 3.61
C LEU A 62 -8.00 -4.72 3.46
N ALA A 63 -9.03 -5.39 3.97
CA ALA A 63 -9.18 -6.84 3.83
C ALA A 63 -9.28 -7.26 2.35
N ASP A 64 -10.08 -6.56 1.54
CA ASP A 64 -10.19 -6.82 0.10
C ASP A 64 -8.82 -6.61 -0.59
N VAL A 65 -8.20 -5.46 -0.39
CA VAL A 65 -6.93 -5.10 -1.04
C VAL A 65 -5.80 -6.07 -0.65
N MET A 66 -5.70 -6.45 0.64
CA MET A 66 -4.64 -7.35 1.14
C MET A 66 -4.83 -8.81 0.69
N SER A 67 -6.06 -9.24 0.38
CA SER A 67 -6.37 -10.59 -0.07
C SER A 67 -6.29 -10.79 -1.59
N ARG A 68 -6.11 -9.72 -2.36
CA ARG A 68 -6.10 -9.78 -3.82
C ARG A 68 -4.84 -10.44 -4.36
N SER A 69 -5.00 -11.54 -5.09
CA SER A 69 -3.89 -12.26 -5.75
C SER A 69 -3.25 -11.47 -6.90
N ASP A 70 -3.99 -10.55 -7.54
CA ASP A 70 -3.55 -9.67 -8.61
C ASP A 70 -2.92 -8.36 -8.11
N GLY A 71 -2.99 -8.10 -6.80
CA GLY A 71 -2.45 -6.92 -6.15
C GLY A 71 -3.12 -5.61 -6.53
N ILE A 72 -2.34 -4.56 -6.70
CA ILE A 72 -2.81 -3.20 -7.02
C ILE A 72 -2.25 -2.76 -8.36
N TYR A 73 -3.12 -2.54 -9.31
CA TYR A 73 -2.75 -2.11 -10.66
C TYR A 73 -1.92 -0.80 -10.63
N TYR A 74 -0.84 -0.75 -11.39
CA TYR A 74 0.20 0.29 -11.42
C TYR A 74 1.08 0.41 -10.16
N LEU A 75 0.98 -0.50 -9.19
CA LEU A 75 1.84 -0.51 -8.01
C LEU A 75 2.54 -1.86 -7.84
N TYR A 76 1.80 -2.90 -7.49
CA TYR A 76 2.34 -4.20 -7.15
C TYR A 76 1.40 -5.32 -7.61
N SER A 77 1.86 -6.21 -8.48
CA SER A 77 1.04 -7.21 -9.17
C SER A 77 1.16 -8.60 -8.53
N SER A 78 1.04 -8.69 -7.22
CA SER A 78 1.06 -9.96 -6.47
C SER A 78 0.36 -9.75 -5.12
N LEU A 79 0.11 -10.81 -4.37
CA LEU A 79 -0.54 -10.79 -3.08
C LEU A 79 0.22 -9.90 -2.09
N LEU A 80 -0.46 -8.92 -1.50
CA LEU A 80 0.16 -7.89 -0.65
C LEU A 80 0.47 -8.38 0.77
N SER A 81 -0.26 -9.39 1.26
CA SER A 81 0.01 -10.03 2.54
C SER A 81 1.29 -10.88 2.53
N GLU A 82 1.83 -11.18 1.34
CA GLU A 82 3.09 -11.90 1.18
C GLU A 82 4.23 -10.93 0.86
N MET A 83 5.13 -10.74 1.82
CA MET A 83 6.29 -9.89 1.62
C MET A 83 7.33 -10.59 0.74
N PRO A 84 7.76 -10.01 -0.39
CA PRO A 84 8.88 -10.52 -1.14
C PRO A 84 10.19 -10.30 -0.37
N ALA A 85 11.21 -11.13 -0.61
CA ALA A 85 12.52 -10.93 -0.02
C ALA A 85 13.05 -9.52 -0.35
N ILE A 86 13.74 -8.86 0.59
CA ILE A 86 14.28 -7.49 0.38
C ILE A 86 15.26 -7.46 -0.80
N SER A 87 15.94 -8.56 -1.06
CA SER A 87 16.79 -8.74 -2.23
C SER A 87 16.04 -8.92 -3.56
N ASP A 88 14.71 -9.13 -3.53
CA ASP A 88 13.89 -9.22 -4.72
C ASP A 88 13.64 -7.81 -5.31
N ARG A 89 13.63 -7.73 -6.64
CA ARG A 89 13.29 -6.48 -7.35
C ARG A 89 11.87 -5.97 -7.06
N LYS A 90 10.94 -6.87 -6.67
CA LYS A 90 9.56 -6.54 -6.35
C LYS A 90 9.42 -5.86 -4.99
N PHE A 91 10.39 -6.04 -4.07
CA PHE A 91 10.30 -5.49 -2.71
C PHE A 91 10.08 -3.98 -2.70
N TYR A 92 10.74 -3.25 -3.59
CA TYR A 92 10.53 -1.81 -3.70
C TYR A 92 9.06 -1.44 -3.95
N TYR A 93 8.41 -2.09 -4.93
CA TYR A 93 7.01 -1.80 -5.28
C TYR A 93 6.05 -2.24 -4.20
N TRP A 94 6.34 -3.38 -3.57
CA TRP A 94 5.58 -3.84 -2.41
C TRP A 94 5.68 -2.82 -1.25
N LEU A 95 6.88 -2.34 -0.93
CA LEU A 95 7.13 -1.35 0.12
C LEU A 95 6.38 -0.03 -0.16
N GLU A 96 6.45 0.50 -1.38
CA GLU A 96 5.72 1.70 -1.77
C GLU A 96 4.20 1.51 -1.67
N THR A 97 3.72 0.32 -1.98
CA THR A 97 2.30 -0.03 -1.82
C THR A 97 1.91 -0.04 -0.36
N GLN A 98 2.69 -0.71 0.50
CA GLN A 98 2.44 -0.75 1.94
C GLN A 98 2.45 0.66 2.56
N LYS A 99 3.31 1.58 2.10
CA LYS A 99 3.32 2.98 2.56
C LYS A 99 2.03 3.73 2.23
N ILE A 100 1.37 3.43 1.10
CA ILE A 100 0.06 4.00 0.78
C ILE A 100 -0.99 3.42 1.74
N LEU A 101 -0.99 2.10 1.94
CA LEU A 101 -1.94 1.42 2.82
C LEU A 101 -1.74 1.79 4.29
N ALA A 102 -0.50 2.03 4.72
CA ALA A 102 -0.18 2.46 6.08
C ALA A 102 -0.73 3.85 6.45
N ARG A 103 -1.30 4.59 5.51
CA ARG A 103 -2.06 5.81 5.81
C ARG A 103 -3.42 5.51 6.44
N PHE A 104 -3.96 4.31 6.26
CA PHE A 104 -5.20 3.87 6.90
C PHE A 104 -4.92 3.45 8.35
N PRO A 105 -5.65 3.99 9.34
CA PRO A 105 -5.39 3.75 10.76
C PRO A 105 -5.37 2.28 11.20
N THR A 106 -6.15 1.41 10.56
CA THR A 106 -6.25 -0.01 10.93
C THR A 106 -5.27 -0.92 10.17
N TRP A 107 -4.44 -0.36 9.27
CA TRP A 107 -3.48 -1.13 8.48
C TRP A 107 -2.51 -1.96 9.32
N PHE A 108 -2.08 -1.47 10.48
CA PHE A 108 -1.13 -2.17 11.36
C PHE A 108 -1.58 -3.61 11.68
N ARG A 109 -2.89 -3.87 11.77
CA ARG A 109 -3.44 -5.22 12.03
C ARG A 109 -3.14 -6.23 10.92
N HIS A 110 -2.87 -5.77 9.72
CA HIS A 110 -2.47 -6.60 8.58
C HIS A 110 -0.94 -6.68 8.44
N ALA A 111 -0.21 -5.83 9.16
CA ALA A 111 1.23 -5.67 9.02
C ALA A 111 2.05 -6.56 9.96
N ASP A 112 1.47 -7.05 11.06
CA ASP A 112 2.15 -7.81 12.10
C ASP A 112 2.99 -8.97 11.54
N SER A 113 2.46 -9.71 10.56
CA SER A 113 3.13 -10.88 9.98
C SER A 113 4.43 -10.53 9.26
N PHE A 114 4.50 -9.40 8.57
CA PHE A 114 5.68 -9.03 7.78
C PHE A 114 6.61 -8.01 8.47
N ILE A 115 6.17 -7.34 9.51
CA ILE A 115 7.04 -6.40 10.26
C ILE A 115 8.21 -7.14 10.90
N LEU A 116 7.97 -8.30 11.51
CA LEU A 116 9.04 -9.13 12.08
C LEU A 116 10.00 -9.62 11.00
N ASP A 117 9.49 -10.01 9.84
CA ASP A 117 10.31 -10.43 8.71
C ASP A 117 11.18 -9.29 8.15
N ILE A 118 10.65 -8.06 8.10
CA ILE A 118 11.44 -6.87 7.75
C ILE A 118 12.59 -6.70 8.74
N LEU A 119 12.28 -6.74 10.04
CA LEU A 119 13.29 -6.53 11.09
C LEU A 119 14.38 -7.61 11.06
N ALA A 120 14.02 -8.87 10.76
CA ALA A 120 14.94 -9.99 10.68
C ALA A 120 15.90 -9.90 9.47
N GLN A 121 15.53 -9.18 8.41
CA GLN A 121 16.33 -9.09 7.18
C GLN A 121 17.34 -7.92 7.17
N ARG A 122 17.66 -7.32 8.32
CA ARG A 122 18.75 -6.34 8.44
C ARG A 122 20.09 -7.03 8.20
N ASN A 123 20.99 -6.31 7.51
CA ASN A 123 22.37 -6.75 7.37
C ASN A 123 23.16 -6.56 8.69
N ALA A 124 24.44 -6.95 8.70
CA ALA A 124 25.32 -6.81 9.87
C ALA A 124 25.52 -5.34 10.34
N GLU A 125 25.27 -4.37 9.45
CA GLU A 125 25.34 -2.93 9.75
C GLU A 125 24.00 -2.39 10.27
N GLY A 126 22.98 -3.24 10.42
CA GLY A 126 21.64 -2.84 10.85
C GLY A 126 20.80 -2.18 9.74
N LEU A 127 21.22 -2.25 8.49
CA LEU A 127 20.59 -1.61 7.34
C LEU A 127 19.85 -2.62 6.46
N TRP A 128 18.95 -2.11 5.61
CA TRP A 128 18.33 -2.84 4.52
C TRP A 128 18.88 -2.36 3.18
N SER A 129 18.83 -3.19 2.14
CA SER A 129 19.33 -2.80 0.83
C SER A 129 18.48 -3.37 -0.30
N PHE A 130 18.04 -2.51 -1.20
CA PHE A 130 17.35 -2.93 -2.41
C PHE A 130 18.21 -3.84 -3.29
N SER A 131 17.54 -4.69 -4.08
CA SER A 131 18.16 -5.51 -5.11
C SER A 131 19.10 -4.68 -6.01
N LYS A 132 20.15 -5.33 -6.53
CA LYS A 132 21.02 -4.72 -7.54
C LYS A 132 20.27 -4.28 -8.81
N ARG A 133 19.14 -4.90 -9.10
CA ARG A 133 18.31 -4.65 -10.29
C ARG A 133 16.91 -4.19 -9.87
N VAL A 134 16.79 -2.99 -9.33
CA VAL A 134 15.45 -2.35 -9.25
C VAL A 134 15.04 -1.99 -10.69
N PRO A 135 13.90 -2.50 -11.18
CA PRO A 135 13.49 -2.24 -12.56
C PRO A 135 13.32 -0.75 -12.81
N ARG A 136 13.87 -0.24 -13.90
CA ARG A 136 13.48 1.06 -14.44
C ARG A 136 12.13 0.90 -15.12
N GLN A 137 11.06 1.21 -14.43
CA GLN A 137 9.77 1.42 -15.07
C GLN A 137 9.57 2.93 -15.30
N PRO A 138 8.69 3.33 -16.25
CA PRO A 138 8.40 4.76 -16.50
C PRO A 138 7.90 5.50 -15.26
N TYR A 139 7.47 4.79 -14.24
CA TYR A 139 7.06 5.28 -12.92
C TYR A 139 8.07 4.92 -11.83
N SER A 140 9.32 4.63 -12.19
CA SER A 140 10.38 4.37 -11.22
C SER A 140 10.50 5.54 -10.27
N PRO A 141 10.57 5.28 -8.99
CA PRO A 141 10.81 6.33 -8.01
C PRO A 141 12.14 6.99 -8.29
N LEU A 142 12.16 8.27 -8.08
CA LEU A 142 13.42 8.98 -7.99
C LEU A 142 14.13 8.49 -6.73
N PRO A 143 15.44 8.15 -6.80
CA PRO A 143 16.22 7.92 -5.61
C PRO A 143 16.10 9.12 -4.67
N ILE A 144 15.99 8.88 -3.36
CA ILE A 144 16.08 9.93 -2.35
C ILE A 144 17.51 10.47 -2.35
N SER A 145 18.47 9.55 -2.48
CA SER A 145 19.87 9.86 -2.72
C SER A 145 20.13 10.18 -4.20
N GLU A 146 21.30 10.74 -4.48
CA GLU A 146 21.70 11.16 -5.82
C GLU A 146 21.57 10.07 -6.89
N SER A 147 21.92 8.82 -6.56
CA SER A 147 21.90 7.71 -7.54
C SER A 147 22.00 6.34 -6.89
N TRP A 148 21.19 5.39 -7.38
CA TRP A 148 21.28 3.97 -6.98
C TRP A 148 22.37 3.18 -7.70
N ARG A 149 23.25 3.82 -8.43
CA ARG A 149 24.47 3.17 -8.99
C ARG A 149 25.43 2.77 -7.87
N LYS A 150 25.51 3.56 -6.81
CA LYS A 150 26.32 3.26 -5.61
C LYS A 150 25.55 2.34 -4.66
N LYS A 151 26.19 1.26 -4.18
CA LYS A 151 25.56 0.30 -3.23
C LYS A 151 25.11 1.00 -1.94
N ALA A 152 25.95 1.90 -1.41
CA ALA A 152 25.63 2.65 -0.20
C ALA A 152 24.35 3.45 -0.33
N ASN A 153 24.11 4.13 -1.44
CA ASN A 153 22.90 4.90 -1.69
C ASN A 153 21.64 4.01 -1.68
N LYS A 154 21.71 2.79 -2.25
CA LYS A 154 20.59 1.85 -2.19
C LYS A 154 20.26 1.40 -0.78
N SER A 155 21.30 1.18 0.05
CA SER A 155 21.10 0.80 1.45
C SER A 155 20.51 1.96 2.25
N ILE A 156 20.98 3.18 2.04
CA ILE A 156 20.44 4.37 2.69
C ILE A 156 18.96 4.56 2.32
N ASP A 157 18.66 4.60 1.03
CA ASP A 157 17.29 4.84 0.56
C ASP A 157 16.34 3.73 1.00
N CYS A 158 16.76 2.46 0.91
CA CYS A 158 15.98 1.33 1.38
C CYS A 158 15.71 1.45 2.88
N SER A 159 16.73 1.75 3.67
CA SER A 159 16.60 1.89 5.13
C SER A 159 15.68 3.05 5.49
N VAL A 160 15.78 4.20 4.83
CA VAL A 160 14.88 5.34 5.06
C VAL A 160 13.42 4.96 4.80
N LEU A 161 13.14 4.30 3.66
CA LEU A 161 11.78 3.91 3.30
C LEU A 161 11.21 2.84 4.24
N VAL A 162 12.03 1.87 4.64
CA VAL A 162 11.66 0.86 5.63
C VAL A 162 11.40 1.49 6.99
N LEU A 163 12.27 2.38 7.47
CA LEU A 163 12.09 3.07 8.74
C LEU A 163 10.83 3.95 8.75
N GLN A 164 10.48 4.58 7.64
CA GLN A 164 9.21 5.30 7.50
C GLN A 164 8.01 4.37 7.70
N LEU A 165 8.02 3.18 7.08
CA LEU A 165 6.94 2.19 7.24
C LEU A 165 6.86 1.68 8.69
N LEU A 166 8.01 1.33 9.29
CA LEU A 166 8.08 0.88 10.68
C LEU A 166 7.59 1.96 11.66
N SER A 167 7.97 3.22 11.43
CA SER A 167 7.49 4.34 12.24
C SER A 167 5.96 4.47 12.20
N GLN A 168 5.37 4.35 11.02
CA GLN A 168 3.91 4.38 10.88
C GLN A 168 3.25 3.21 11.61
N TYR A 169 3.81 1.99 11.48
CA TYR A 169 3.33 0.81 12.19
C TYR A 169 3.33 1.00 13.70
N PHE A 170 4.47 1.35 14.30
CA PHE A 170 4.57 1.52 15.75
C PHE A 170 3.70 2.66 16.29
N GLN A 171 3.55 3.75 15.54
CA GLN A 171 2.64 4.84 15.91
C GLN A 171 1.17 4.39 15.94
N GLN A 172 0.76 3.55 15.01
CA GLN A 172 -0.63 3.03 14.97
C GLN A 172 -0.86 1.97 16.03
N ALA A 173 0.08 1.02 16.19
CA ALA A 173 0.00 -0.03 17.19
C ALA A 173 0.01 0.54 18.63
N GLY A 174 0.85 1.55 18.92
CA GLY A 174 0.89 2.23 20.21
C GLY A 174 -0.42 2.90 20.57
N LYS A 175 -1.02 3.63 19.65
CA LYS A 175 -2.34 4.26 19.86
C LYS A 175 -3.47 3.24 20.11
N SER A 176 -3.38 2.06 19.53
CA SER A 176 -4.37 1.00 19.72
C SER A 176 -4.24 0.30 21.09
N ALA A 177 -3.07 0.36 21.72
CA ALA A 177 -2.84 -0.21 23.04
C ALA A 177 -3.32 0.72 24.18
N GLU A 178 -3.51 2.01 23.88
CA GLU A 178 -3.97 3.03 24.84
C GLU A 178 -5.51 3.26 24.78
N ALA A 179 -6.21 2.70 23.82
CA ALA A 179 -7.65 2.85 23.58
C ALA A 179 -8.44 1.63 24.07
#